data_b91d95684cc773b4cba4c885157814a5
#
_entry.id   b91d95684cc773b4cba4c885157814a5
#
_cell.length_a   1.000
_cell.length_b   1.000
_cell.length_c   1.000
_cell.angle_alpha   90.00
_cell.angle_beta   90.00
_cell.angle_gamma   90.00
#
_symmetry.space_group_name_H-M   'P 1'
#
loop_
_entity.id
_entity.type
_entity.pdbx_description
1 polymer ?
#
loop_
_entity_poly.entity_id
_entity_poly.type
_entity_poly.pdbx_seq_one_letter_code
_entity_poly.pdbx_strand_id
1 'polypeptide(L)'
;MKVIRRNGFPIAKNMDAITIGPLVFIRTNADPSVLPHEAVHVKQFHDDWLMPIKYLLSKRKRYEYELEAYKVSIQHGLPMQSAIRYIKTGYNLGYSEAEIEAALGS
;
A
#
# COMPACT_ATOMS: atom_id res chain seq x y z
N MET A 1 15.04 -6.01 0.42
CA MET A 1 14.23 -4.94 1.08
C MET A 1 15.01 -4.40 2.26
N LYS A 2 15.11 -3.11 2.35
CA LYS A 2 15.73 -2.47 3.52
C LYS A 2 14.67 -1.63 4.24
N VAL A 3 14.49 -1.88 5.53
CA VAL A 3 13.49 -1.17 6.36
C VAL A 3 14.21 -0.11 7.18
N ILE A 4 13.73 1.14 7.08
CA ILE A 4 14.26 2.28 7.82
C ILE A 4 13.15 2.83 8.70
N ARG A 5 13.34 2.80 10.01
CA ARG A 5 12.36 3.29 10.97
C ARG A 5 12.66 4.73 11.32
N ARG A 6 11.69 5.62 11.05
CA ARG A 6 11.81 7.05 11.36
C ARG A 6 10.44 7.72 11.31
N ASN A 7 10.33 8.90 11.91
CA ASN A 7 9.05 9.61 12.02
C ASN A 7 8.98 10.91 11.20
N GLY A 8 9.86 11.09 10.24
CA GLY A 8 9.88 12.30 9.42
C GLY A 8 9.94 11.99 7.95
N PHE A 9 10.40 12.96 7.16
CA PHE A 9 10.60 12.79 5.73
C PHE A 9 11.30 11.45 5.42
N PRO A 10 10.90 10.68 4.40
CA PRO A 10 9.88 11.02 3.38
C PRO A 10 8.45 10.60 3.73
N ILE A 11 8.16 10.22 4.97
CA ILE A 11 6.83 9.78 5.38
C ILE A 11 5.95 11.02 5.60
N ALA A 12 4.85 11.13 4.85
CA ALA A 12 3.92 12.24 4.99
C ALA A 12 3.13 12.14 6.31
N LYS A 13 2.54 13.26 6.76
CA LYS A 13 1.86 13.33 8.06
C LYS A 13 0.72 12.32 8.21
N ASN A 14 0.03 12.01 7.12
CA ASN A 14 -1.12 11.11 7.11
C ASN A 14 -0.76 9.66 6.75
N MET A 15 0.53 9.34 6.70
CA MET A 15 1.01 8.01 6.32
C MET A 15 1.79 7.38 7.45
N ASP A 16 1.74 6.05 7.55
CA ASP A 16 2.55 5.28 8.50
C ASP A 16 3.82 4.76 7.87
N ALA A 17 3.87 4.64 6.56
CA ALA A 17 5.04 4.15 5.83
C ALA A 17 4.99 4.59 4.38
N ILE A 18 6.15 4.51 3.71
CA ILE A 18 6.26 4.71 2.27
C ILE A 18 7.36 3.81 1.73
N THR A 19 7.11 3.23 0.56
CA THR A 19 8.09 2.42 -0.16
C THR A 19 8.65 3.20 -1.33
N ILE A 20 9.97 3.29 -1.40
CA ILE A 20 10.69 3.93 -2.50
C ILE A 20 11.68 2.91 -3.05
N GLY A 21 11.32 2.27 -4.18
CA GLY A 21 12.11 1.19 -4.75
C GLY A 21 12.28 0.03 -3.77
N PRO A 22 13.52 -0.35 -3.43
CA PRO A 22 13.77 -1.42 -2.46
C PRO A 22 13.74 -0.96 -1.00
N LEU A 23 13.53 0.34 -0.75
CA LEU A 23 13.58 0.92 0.59
C LEU A 23 12.18 1.10 1.13
N VAL A 24 11.98 0.71 2.39
CA VAL A 24 10.73 0.94 3.14
C VAL A 24 11.03 1.87 4.31
N PHE A 25 10.38 3.04 4.32
CA PHE A 25 10.43 3.96 5.45
C PHE A 25 9.15 3.78 6.26
N ILE A 26 9.27 3.43 7.53
CA ILE A 26 8.13 3.12 8.38
C ILE A 26 8.24 3.88 9.71
N ARG A 27 7.11 4.39 10.22
CA ARG A 27 7.10 5.06 11.52
C ARG A 27 7.41 4.07 12.63
N THR A 28 8.02 4.57 13.70
CA THR A 28 8.44 3.74 14.83
C THR A 28 7.26 3.12 15.58
N ASN A 29 6.07 3.73 15.49
CA ASN A 29 4.85 3.27 16.14
C ASN A 29 3.81 2.71 15.18
N ALA A 30 4.20 2.38 13.95
CA ALA A 30 3.27 1.85 12.95
C ALA A 30 2.73 0.48 13.36
N ASP A 31 1.50 0.19 12.94
CA ASP A 31 0.88 -1.11 13.15
C ASP A 31 1.71 -2.20 12.47
N PRO A 32 1.89 -3.38 13.11
CA PRO A 32 2.66 -4.46 12.50
C PRO A 32 2.18 -4.92 11.13
N SER A 33 0.90 -4.71 10.78
CA SER A 33 0.36 -5.08 9.47
C SER A 33 0.88 -4.19 8.34
N VAL A 34 1.46 -3.05 8.65
CA VAL A 34 1.97 -2.09 7.65
C VAL A 34 3.18 -2.66 6.92
N LEU A 35 4.07 -3.35 7.62
CA LEU A 35 5.30 -3.85 7.01
C LEU A 35 5.05 -4.92 5.92
N PRO A 36 4.16 -5.91 6.11
CA PRO A 36 3.81 -6.84 5.04
C PRO A 36 3.22 -6.13 3.82
N HIS A 37 2.40 -5.10 4.01
CA HIS A 37 1.85 -4.28 2.94
C HIS A 37 2.96 -3.63 2.12
N GLU A 38 3.92 -2.99 2.79
CA GLU A 38 5.03 -2.32 2.11
C GLU A 38 5.97 -3.31 1.43
N ALA A 39 6.12 -4.51 1.99
CA ALA A 39 6.92 -5.55 1.36
C ALA A 39 6.35 -5.98 0.00
N VAL A 40 5.02 -5.94 -0.17
CA VAL A 40 4.38 -6.20 -1.47
C VAL A 40 4.82 -5.16 -2.49
N HIS A 41 4.87 -3.88 -2.12
CA HIS A 41 5.34 -2.83 -3.03
C HIS A 41 6.81 -3.02 -3.43
N VAL A 42 7.66 -3.47 -2.51
CA VAL A 42 9.05 -3.81 -2.83
C VAL A 42 9.11 -4.93 -3.86
N LYS A 43 8.29 -5.98 -3.67
CA LYS A 43 8.21 -7.09 -4.61
C LYS A 43 7.72 -6.62 -5.98
N GLN A 44 6.70 -5.77 -6.01
CA GLN A 44 6.19 -5.18 -7.26
C GLN A 44 7.29 -4.42 -8.00
N PHE A 45 8.11 -3.68 -7.27
CA PHE A 45 9.26 -2.97 -7.86
C PHE A 45 10.30 -3.95 -8.42
N HIS A 46 10.59 -5.02 -7.71
CA HIS A 46 11.54 -6.03 -8.19
C HIS A 46 11.03 -6.79 -9.41
N ASP A 47 9.71 -7.04 -9.46
CA ASP A 47 9.09 -7.73 -10.61
C ASP A 47 9.00 -6.81 -11.82
N ASP A 48 8.83 -5.50 -11.61
CA ASP A 48 8.76 -4.50 -12.66
C ASP A 48 9.36 -3.19 -12.16
N TRP A 49 10.59 -2.91 -12.57
CA TRP A 49 11.29 -1.69 -12.14
C TRP A 49 10.62 -0.40 -12.62
N LEU A 50 9.70 -0.48 -13.60
CA LEU A 50 8.89 0.65 -14.04
C LEU A 50 7.66 0.87 -13.15
N MET A 51 7.44 0.02 -12.14
CA MET A 51 6.28 0.10 -11.25
C MET A 51 6.04 1.50 -10.67
N PRO A 52 7.06 2.23 -10.18
CA PRO A 52 6.82 3.57 -9.63
C PRO A 52 6.23 4.54 -10.68
N ILE A 53 6.67 4.43 -11.92
CA ILE A 53 6.16 5.27 -13.02
C ILE A 53 4.71 4.89 -13.32
N LYS A 54 4.42 3.61 -13.44
CA LYS A 54 3.05 3.11 -13.67
C LYS A 54 2.12 3.51 -12.53
N TYR A 55 2.59 3.43 -11.29
CA TYR A 55 1.84 3.82 -10.11
C TYR A 55 1.44 5.29 -10.16
N LEU A 56 2.36 6.17 -10.56
CA LEU A 56 2.11 7.60 -10.60
C LEU A 56 1.22 8.02 -11.78
N LEU A 57 1.36 7.37 -12.94
CA LEU A 57 0.71 7.80 -14.18
C LEU A 57 -0.60 7.08 -14.48
N SER A 58 -0.86 5.93 -13.87
CA SER A 58 -2.05 5.14 -14.16
C SER A 58 -2.85 4.87 -12.88
N LYS A 59 -4.05 5.45 -12.78
CA LYS A 59 -4.96 5.19 -11.65
C LYS A 59 -5.31 3.70 -11.56
N ARG A 60 -5.51 3.04 -12.72
CA ARG A 60 -5.84 1.62 -12.76
C ARG A 60 -4.68 0.77 -12.20
N LYS A 61 -3.45 1.07 -12.61
CA LYS A 61 -2.28 0.35 -12.11
C LYS A 61 -2.09 0.59 -10.61
N ARG A 62 -2.27 1.83 -10.15
CA ARG A 62 -2.22 2.15 -8.73
C ARG A 62 -3.23 1.33 -7.94
N TYR A 63 -4.47 1.24 -8.44
CA TYR A 63 -5.51 0.44 -7.82
C TYR A 63 -5.11 -1.03 -7.74
N GLU A 64 -4.61 -1.60 -8.83
CA GLU A 64 -4.16 -2.99 -8.86
C GLU A 64 -3.03 -3.27 -7.87
N TYR A 65 -2.04 -2.37 -7.81
CA TYR A 65 -0.92 -2.49 -6.87
C TYR A 65 -1.41 -2.42 -5.41
N GLU A 66 -2.30 -1.51 -5.12
CA GLU A 66 -2.82 -1.37 -3.76
C GLU A 66 -3.75 -2.52 -3.36
N LEU A 67 -4.56 -3.04 -4.29
CA LEU A 67 -5.36 -4.22 -4.02
C LEU A 67 -4.48 -5.40 -3.58
N GLU A 68 -3.41 -5.65 -4.32
CA GLU A 68 -2.48 -6.73 -4.00
C GLU A 68 -1.87 -6.54 -2.61
N ALA A 69 -1.44 -5.32 -2.31
CA ALA A 69 -0.81 -5.02 -1.03
C ALA A 69 -1.80 -5.13 0.14
N TYR A 70 -3.04 -4.63 -0.02
CA TYR A 70 -4.05 -4.72 1.04
C TYR A 70 -4.57 -6.14 1.25
N LYS A 71 -4.58 -6.98 0.21
CA LYS A 71 -4.90 -8.41 0.41
C LYS A 71 -3.92 -9.05 1.40
N VAL A 72 -2.64 -8.74 1.27
CA VAL A 72 -1.62 -9.22 2.19
C VAL A 72 -1.81 -8.62 3.58
N SER A 73 -2.14 -7.33 3.67
CA SER A 73 -2.43 -6.69 4.97
C SER A 73 -3.58 -7.39 5.69
N ILE A 74 -4.64 -7.75 4.96
CA ILE A 74 -5.78 -8.47 5.53
C ILE A 74 -5.35 -9.84 6.06
N GLN A 75 -4.51 -10.55 5.33
CA GLN A 75 -3.96 -11.83 5.78
C GLN A 75 -3.15 -11.70 7.08
N HIS A 76 -2.59 -10.51 7.33
CA HIS A 76 -1.80 -10.23 8.53
C HIS A 76 -2.58 -9.46 9.60
N GLY A 77 -3.91 -9.47 9.51
CA GLY A 77 -4.77 -8.98 10.59
C GLY A 77 -5.45 -7.64 10.36
N LEU A 78 -5.22 -6.98 9.23
CA LEU A 78 -5.95 -5.74 8.94
C LEU A 78 -7.42 -6.07 8.68
N PRO A 79 -8.39 -5.40 9.36
CA PRO A 79 -9.80 -5.63 9.07
C PRO A 79 -10.16 -5.24 7.64
N MET A 80 -11.03 -6.03 6.99
CA MET A 80 -11.49 -5.76 5.63
C MET A 80 -12.03 -4.34 5.48
N GLN A 81 -12.83 -3.87 6.44
CA GLN A 81 -13.41 -2.54 6.37
C GLN A 81 -12.36 -1.42 6.42
N SER A 82 -11.26 -1.65 7.13
CA SER A 82 -10.15 -0.70 7.15
C SER A 82 -9.47 -0.62 5.78
N ALA A 83 -9.25 -1.77 5.14
CA ALA A 83 -8.66 -1.81 3.80
C ALA A 83 -9.54 -1.09 2.78
N ILE A 84 -10.86 -1.34 2.82
CA ILE A 84 -11.81 -0.68 1.92
C ILE A 84 -11.74 0.84 2.12
N ARG A 85 -11.74 1.29 3.37
CA ARG A 85 -11.68 2.73 3.68
C ARG A 85 -10.39 3.37 3.18
N TYR A 86 -9.25 2.73 3.40
CA TYR A 86 -7.96 3.28 2.97
C TYR A 86 -7.90 3.41 1.45
N ILE A 87 -8.37 2.42 0.70
CA ILE A 87 -8.38 2.48 -0.77
C ILE A 87 -9.37 3.56 -1.23
N LYS A 88 -10.56 3.62 -0.61
CA LYS A 88 -11.60 4.58 -1.01
C LYS A 88 -11.19 6.03 -0.76
N THR A 89 -10.62 6.31 0.41
CA THR A 89 -10.34 7.68 0.83
C THR A 89 -8.89 8.11 0.61
N GLY A 90 -7.95 7.17 0.73
CA GLY A 90 -6.53 7.50 0.68
C GLY A 90 -6.00 7.75 -0.72
N TYR A 91 -6.58 7.12 -1.72
CA TYR A 91 -6.06 7.17 -3.09
C TYR A 91 -7.02 7.84 -4.08
N ASN A 92 -8.29 7.99 -3.71
CA ASN A 92 -9.30 8.68 -4.53
C ASN A 92 -9.32 8.18 -5.98
N LEU A 93 -9.44 6.86 -6.15
CA LEU A 93 -9.32 6.24 -7.47
C LEU A 93 -10.65 6.11 -8.22
N GLY A 94 -11.77 6.48 -7.61
CA GLY A 94 -13.09 6.50 -8.26
C GLY A 94 -13.86 5.19 -8.18
N TYR A 95 -13.36 4.18 -7.48
CA TYR A 95 -14.05 2.90 -7.31
C TYR A 95 -14.99 2.96 -6.11
N SER A 96 -16.14 2.27 -6.21
CA SER A 96 -17.10 2.19 -5.11
C SER A 96 -16.61 1.24 -4.02
N GLU A 97 -17.15 1.38 -2.80
CA GLU A 97 -16.82 0.47 -1.71
C GLU A 97 -17.17 -0.99 -2.06
N ALA A 98 -18.31 -1.20 -2.75
CA ALA A 98 -18.73 -2.53 -3.17
C ALA A 98 -17.75 -3.15 -4.17
N GLU A 99 -17.25 -2.36 -5.11
CA GLU A 99 -16.25 -2.81 -6.07
C GLU A 99 -14.95 -3.18 -5.38
N ILE A 100 -14.50 -2.34 -4.43
CA ILE A 100 -13.28 -2.58 -3.67
C ILE A 100 -13.41 -3.84 -2.83
N GLU A 101 -14.53 -4.00 -2.14
CA GLU A 101 -14.78 -5.19 -1.32
C GLU A 101 -14.75 -6.47 -2.15
N ALA A 102 -15.42 -6.46 -3.30
CA ALA A 102 -15.42 -7.61 -4.20
C ALA A 102 -14.01 -7.94 -4.70
N ALA A 103 -13.23 -6.92 -5.05
CA ALA A 103 -11.85 -7.10 -5.52
C ALA A 103 -10.94 -7.66 -4.43
N LEU A 104 -11.08 -7.16 -3.19
CA LEU A 104 -10.27 -7.64 -2.06
C LEU A 104 -10.62 -9.08 -1.66
N GLY A 105 -11.87 -9.48 -1.87
CA GLY A 105 -12.34 -10.82 -1.52
C GLY A 105 -12.11 -11.87 -2.60
N SER A 106 -11.61 -11.48 -3.75
CA SER A 106 -11.44 -12.42 -4.88
C SER A 106 -10.11 -13.18 -4.82
#